data_f0976e4eb8238e5e805eb345676a80a7
#
_entry.id   f0976e4eb8238e5e805eb345676a80a7
#
_cell.length_a   1.000
_cell.length_b   1.000
_cell.length_c   1.000
_cell.angle_alpha   90.00
_cell.angle_beta   90.00
_cell.angle_gamma   90.00
#
_symmetry.space_group_name_H-M   'P 1'
#
loop_
_entity.id
_entity.type
_entity.pdbx_description
1 polymer ?
#
loop_
_entity_poly.entity_id
_entity_poly.type
_entity_poly.pdbx_seq_one_letter_code
_entity_poly.pdbx_strand_id
1 'polypeptide(L)'
;MLAAGAGDRLRPLTRLRAKVLCPVGHLPLVDHALARFDGVTTSVAVNAHHHLEQVESHLAGRVHLSIEEPAALGTAGALGALRDWIGGRPCLVVNGDTWCPSSMAVLVDGWDGERIRVLSPTPGPLGPRTRIAGALMPWPDVAGLAAEPSGLYERTWRAAADEGRLEVVALAADAPFVDCGTPSDYLGANMAWSGGESVIGAGATIEGTVERSVVWPGAVVRPEEHLVGAIRASSKMTVVVR
;
A
#
# COMPACT_ATOMS: atom_id res chain seq x y z
N MET A 1 -8.53 3.49 -1.16
CA MET A 1 -7.15 3.00 -1.16
C MET A 1 -6.25 4.03 -1.81
N LEU A 2 -5.08 4.31 -1.22
CA LEU A 2 -4.14 5.32 -1.69
C LEU A 2 -3.02 4.64 -2.51
N ALA A 3 -2.93 4.94 -3.80
CA ALA A 3 -2.04 4.27 -4.75
C ALA A 3 -1.33 5.23 -5.74
N ALA A 4 -1.44 6.55 -5.57
CA ALA A 4 -0.89 7.56 -6.48
C ALA A 4 0.61 7.86 -6.29
N GLY A 5 1.29 7.21 -5.34
CA GLY A 5 2.69 7.49 -5.02
C GLY A 5 3.67 7.15 -6.14
N ALA A 6 4.66 8.01 -6.42
CA ALA A 6 5.65 7.83 -7.48
C ALA A 6 6.59 6.62 -7.28
N GLY A 7 6.81 6.21 -6.03
CA GLY A 7 7.71 5.12 -5.71
C GLY A 7 9.19 5.42 -5.99
N ASP A 8 9.62 6.68 -5.88
CA ASP A 8 10.99 7.12 -6.21
C ASP A 8 12.06 6.39 -5.40
N ARG A 9 11.81 6.12 -4.12
CA ARG A 9 12.75 5.40 -3.25
C ARG A 9 12.90 3.90 -3.61
N LEU A 10 11.92 3.35 -4.34
CA LEU A 10 11.93 1.96 -4.82
C LEU A 10 12.60 1.82 -6.19
N ARG A 11 13.08 2.92 -6.81
CA ARG A 11 13.84 2.85 -8.05
C ARG A 11 15.07 1.96 -7.89
N PRO A 12 15.46 1.21 -8.94
CA PRO A 12 14.98 1.29 -10.32
C PRO A 12 13.73 0.44 -10.63
N LEU A 13 13.19 -0.33 -9.70
CA LEU A 13 12.06 -1.25 -9.92
C LEU A 13 10.83 -0.51 -10.48
N THR A 14 10.55 0.69 -9.96
CA THR A 14 9.42 1.52 -10.38
C THR A 14 9.60 2.20 -11.75
N ARG A 15 10.71 1.96 -12.44
CA ARG A 15 10.83 2.29 -13.88
C ARG A 15 10.12 1.27 -14.78
N LEU A 16 9.95 0.05 -14.29
CA LEU A 16 9.32 -1.05 -15.04
C LEU A 16 7.84 -1.19 -14.70
N ARG A 17 7.46 -0.89 -13.45
CA ARG A 17 6.13 -1.20 -12.94
C ARG A 17 5.71 -0.19 -11.87
N ALA A 18 4.40 0.15 -11.85
CA ALA A 18 3.84 0.94 -10.75
C ALA A 18 4.17 0.29 -9.40
N LYS A 19 4.51 1.10 -8.37
CA LYS A 19 4.89 0.59 -7.04
C LYS A 19 3.85 -0.40 -6.51
N VAL A 20 2.58 -0.04 -6.60
CA VAL A 20 1.46 -0.84 -6.12
C VAL A 20 1.25 -2.15 -6.88
N LEU A 21 1.85 -2.28 -8.07
CA LEU A 21 1.83 -3.51 -8.86
C LEU A 21 3.08 -4.38 -8.67
N CYS A 22 4.07 -3.94 -7.86
CA CYS A 22 5.20 -4.79 -7.51
C CYS A 22 4.71 -5.98 -6.68
N PRO A 23 5.08 -7.24 -7.03
CA PRO A 23 4.56 -8.42 -6.36
C PRO A 23 5.23 -8.65 -5.00
N VAL A 24 4.44 -8.97 -3.99
CA VAL A 24 4.91 -9.62 -2.77
C VAL A 24 4.36 -11.05 -2.80
N GLY A 25 5.25 -12.04 -2.74
CA GLY A 25 4.86 -13.39 -3.10
C GLY A 25 4.40 -13.47 -4.55
N HIS A 26 3.17 -13.93 -4.77
CA HIS A 26 2.60 -14.13 -6.10
C HIS A 26 1.54 -13.09 -6.49
N LEU A 27 1.25 -12.12 -5.61
CA LEU A 27 0.23 -11.09 -5.84
C LEU A 27 0.84 -9.68 -5.80
N PRO A 28 0.38 -8.76 -6.64
CA PRO A 28 0.67 -7.34 -6.53
C PRO A 28 0.30 -6.76 -5.15
N LEU A 29 1.05 -5.76 -4.69
CA LEU A 29 0.76 -5.06 -3.42
C LEU A 29 -0.68 -4.55 -3.35
N VAL A 30 -1.21 -4.01 -4.45
CA VAL A 30 -2.59 -3.52 -4.53
C VAL A 30 -3.61 -4.63 -4.26
N ASP A 31 -3.36 -5.86 -4.68
CA ASP A 31 -4.26 -6.99 -4.46
C ASP A 31 -4.22 -7.44 -2.99
N HIS A 32 -3.04 -7.44 -2.36
CA HIS A 32 -2.93 -7.62 -0.91
C HIS A 32 -3.71 -6.55 -0.14
N ALA A 33 -3.64 -5.29 -0.58
CA ALA A 33 -4.35 -4.20 0.06
C ALA A 33 -5.88 -4.30 -0.17
N LEU A 34 -6.33 -4.75 -1.35
CA LEU A 34 -7.75 -5.00 -1.64
C LEU A 34 -8.32 -6.12 -0.76
N ALA A 35 -7.60 -7.21 -0.58
CA ALA A 35 -8.03 -8.34 0.25
C ALA A 35 -8.30 -7.94 1.71
N ARG A 36 -7.73 -6.85 2.19
CA ARG A 36 -7.99 -6.34 3.55
C ARG A 36 -9.42 -5.84 3.77
N PHE A 37 -10.14 -5.55 2.69
CA PHE A 37 -11.54 -5.13 2.73
C PHE A 37 -12.52 -6.31 2.65
N ASP A 38 -12.05 -7.54 2.44
CA ASP A 38 -12.89 -8.72 2.32
C ASP A 38 -13.76 -8.90 3.57
N GLY A 39 -15.06 -9.09 3.37
CA GLY A 39 -16.05 -9.16 4.46
C GLY A 39 -16.37 -7.83 5.14
N VAL A 40 -15.72 -6.72 4.74
CA VAL A 40 -15.95 -5.38 5.32
C VAL A 40 -16.73 -4.49 4.37
N THR A 41 -16.29 -4.37 3.12
CA THR A 41 -16.96 -3.59 2.08
C THR A 41 -16.64 -4.10 0.69
N THR A 42 -17.61 -4.00 -0.21
CA THR A 42 -17.43 -4.25 -1.66
C THR A 42 -17.27 -2.95 -2.46
N SER A 43 -17.49 -1.78 -1.80
CA SER A 43 -17.40 -0.47 -2.46
C SER A 43 -16.00 0.09 -2.23
N VAL A 44 -15.09 -0.11 -3.19
CA VAL A 44 -13.69 0.33 -3.09
C VAL A 44 -13.35 1.31 -4.19
N ALA A 45 -12.68 2.42 -3.82
CA ALA A 45 -12.05 3.34 -4.76
C ALA A 45 -10.52 3.32 -4.59
N VAL A 46 -9.81 3.52 -5.70
CA VAL A 46 -8.34 3.61 -5.74
C VAL A 46 -7.96 4.89 -6.47
N ASN A 47 -7.11 5.73 -5.88
CA ASN A 47 -6.52 6.86 -6.59
C ASN A 47 -5.25 6.42 -7.34
N ALA A 48 -4.99 7.03 -8.49
CA ALA A 48 -3.81 6.73 -9.31
C ALA A 48 -3.27 7.99 -9.97
N HIS A 49 -1.95 8.06 -10.14
CA HIS A 49 -1.26 9.15 -10.83
C HIS A 49 -0.13 8.62 -11.71
N HIS A 50 0.75 7.77 -11.16
CA HIS A 50 1.90 7.22 -11.89
C HIS A 50 1.58 5.86 -12.54
N HIS A 51 2.14 5.62 -13.73
CA HIS A 51 1.92 4.38 -14.49
C HIS A 51 0.43 4.07 -14.71
N LEU A 52 -0.36 5.07 -15.05
CA LEU A 52 -1.83 5.00 -15.14
C LEU A 52 -2.31 3.79 -15.95
N GLU A 53 -1.79 3.59 -17.17
CA GLU A 53 -2.19 2.47 -18.04
C GLU A 53 -2.04 1.10 -17.37
N GLN A 54 -0.96 0.91 -16.58
CA GLN A 54 -0.73 -0.36 -15.88
C GLN A 54 -1.75 -0.53 -14.74
N VAL A 55 -2.00 0.54 -13.97
CA VAL A 55 -2.94 0.52 -12.85
C VAL A 55 -4.37 0.35 -13.34
N GLU A 56 -4.77 1.10 -14.37
CA GLU A 56 -6.09 0.99 -15.01
C GLU A 56 -6.34 -0.42 -15.55
N SER A 57 -5.39 -0.96 -16.31
CA SER A 57 -5.50 -2.31 -16.88
C SER A 57 -5.65 -3.38 -15.79
N HIS A 58 -4.91 -3.23 -14.67
CA HIS A 58 -4.96 -4.21 -13.58
C HIS A 58 -6.25 -4.13 -12.78
N LEU A 59 -6.78 -2.93 -12.57
CA LEU A 59 -7.94 -2.66 -11.71
C LEU A 59 -9.27 -2.55 -12.46
N ALA A 60 -9.25 -2.64 -13.79
CA ALA A 60 -10.43 -2.49 -14.63
C ALA A 60 -11.62 -3.34 -14.15
N GLY A 61 -12.76 -2.70 -13.92
CA GLY A 61 -14.00 -3.35 -13.49
C GLY A 61 -14.01 -3.87 -12.04
N ARG A 62 -12.91 -3.69 -11.29
CA ARG A 62 -12.78 -4.18 -9.90
C ARG A 62 -13.06 -3.11 -8.86
N VAL A 63 -12.77 -1.85 -9.18
CA VAL A 63 -12.84 -0.71 -8.26
C VAL A 63 -13.31 0.55 -8.99
N HIS A 64 -13.72 1.57 -8.22
CA HIS A 64 -13.82 2.94 -8.75
C HIS A 64 -12.42 3.55 -8.82
N LEU A 65 -11.96 3.92 -10.03
CA LEU A 65 -10.64 4.53 -10.20
C LEU A 65 -10.76 6.06 -10.20
N SER A 66 -9.97 6.73 -9.36
CA SER A 66 -9.85 8.19 -9.29
C SER A 66 -8.50 8.61 -9.83
N ILE A 67 -8.47 9.19 -11.04
CA ILE A 67 -7.23 9.65 -11.67
C ILE A 67 -6.89 11.03 -11.14
N GLU A 68 -5.65 11.22 -10.70
CA GLU A 68 -5.14 12.50 -10.21
C GLU A 68 -4.27 13.16 -11.29
N GLU A 69 -4.69 14.31 -11.78
CA GLU A 69 -3.97 15.11 -12.77
C GLU A 69 -4.09 16.60 -12.44
N PRO A 70 -3.05 17.41 -12.72
CA PRO A 70 -1.76 17.07 -13.32
C PRO A 70 -0.73 16.54 -12.30
N ALA A 71 -1.08 16.47 -11.01
CA ALA A 71 -0.18 16.07 -9.93
C ALA A 71 -0.88 15.20 -8.90
N ALA A 72 -0.11 14.38 -8.19
CA ALA A 72 -0.62 13.60 -7.05
C ALA A 72 -1.13 14.52 -5.94
N LEU A 73 -2.34 14.23 -5.42
CA LEU A 73 -3.03 15.08 -4.45
C LEU A 73 -2.66 14.76 -2.99
N GLY A 74 -1.84 13.76 -2.76
CA GLY A 74 -1.53 13.30 -1.41
C GLY A 74 -2.71 12.60 -0.75
N THR A 75 -2.62 12.36 0.56
CA THR A 75 -3.60 11.49 1.23
C THR A 75 -4.94 12.17 1.50
N ALA A 76 -4.94 13.46 1.87
CA ALA A 76 -6.18 14.20 2.12
C ALA A 76 -6.82 14.66 0.80
N GLY A 77 -6.02 15.17 -0.14
CA GLY A 77 -6.51 15.61 -1.44
C GLY A 77 -7.15 14.47 -2.24
N ALA A 78 -6.62 13.25 -2.14
CA ALA A 78 -7.22 12.06 -2.74
C ALA A 78 -8.64 11.78 -2.21
N LEU A 79 -8.85 11.92 -0.91
CA LEU A 79 -10.19 11.78 -0.33
C LEU A 79 -11.09 12.95 -0.76
N GLY A 80 -10.54 14.17 -0.85
CA GLY A 80 -11.24 15.34 -1.37
C GLY A 80 -11.75 15.13 -2.80
N ALA A 81 -10.92 14.55 -3.69
CA ALA A 81 -11.31 14.20 -5.05
C ALA A 81 -12.38 13.10 -5.09
N LEU A 82 -12.38 12.19 -4.11
CA LEU A 82 -13.35 11.11 -3.99
C LEU A 82 -14.59 11.48 -3.18
N ARG A 83 -14.71 12.70 -2.68
CA ARG A 83 -15.78 13.11 -1.76
C ARG A 83 -17.18 12.78 -2.28
N ASP A 84 -17.47 13.11 -3.52
CA ASP A 84 -18.80 12.88 -4.12
C ASP A 84 -19.09 11.37 -4.28
N TRP A 85 -18.06 10.58 -4.61
CA TRP A 85 -18.18 9.12 -4.64
C TRP A 85 -18.38 8.52 -3.23
N ILE A 86 -17.73 9.05 -2.22
CA ILE A 86 -17.90 8.64 -0.81
C ILE A 86 -19.33 8.94 -0.35
N GLY A 87 -19.90 10.09 -0.71
CA GLY A 87 -21.32 10.38 -0.66
C GLY A 87 -21.96 10.20 0.72
N GLY A 88 -21.40 10.79 1.78
CA GLY A 88 -21.98 10.74 3.13
C GLY A 88 -21.60 9.51 3.96
N ARG A 89 -20.90 8.55 3.40
CA ARG A 89 -20.49 7.31 4.10
C ARG A 89 -19.23 7.50 4.91
N PRO A 90 -19.02 6.72 5.98
CA PRO A 90 -17.69 6.61 6.59
C PRO A 90 -16.70 6.01 5.60
N CYS A 91 -15.42 6.31 5.76
CA CYS A 91 -14.37 5.96 4.83
C CYS A 91 -13.24 5.17 5.50
N LEU A 92 -13.00 3.95 5.01
CA LEU A 92 -11.79 3.19 5.32
C LEU A 92 -10.67 3.59 4.37
N VAL A 93 -9.49 3.88 4.92
CA VAL A 93 -8.30 4.31 4.15
C VAL A 93 -7.18 3.32 4.38
N VAL A 94 -6.59 2.79 3.30
CA VAL A 94 -5.37 1.98 3.34
C VAL A 94 -4.38 2.45 2.28
N ASN A 95 -3.09 2.24 2.52
CA ASN A 95 -2.04 2.46 1.54
C ASN A 95 -1.91 1.21 0.66
N GLY A 96 -1.98 1.39 -0.66
CA GLY A 96 -1.86 0.31 -1.64
C GLY A 96 -0.42 -0.21 -1.83
N ASP A 97 0.55 0.43 -1.21
CA ASP A 97 1.98 0.14 -1.31
C ASP A 97 2.58 -0.46 -0.02
N THR A 98 1.72 -0.81 0.93
CA THR A 98 2.10 -1.44 2.20
C THR A 98 1.67 -2.91 2.21
N TRP A 99 2.58 -3.81 2.55
CA TRP A 99 2.22 -5.20 2.80
C TRP A 99 1.84 -5.38 4.27
N CYS A 100 0.55 -5.60 4.48
CA CYS A 100 -0.06 -5.85 5.79
C CYS A 100 -1.32 -6.70 5.55
N PRO A 101 -1.32 -7.99 5.87
CA PRO A 101 -2.46 -8.88 5.59
C PRO A 101 -3.62 -8.74 6.58
N SER A 102 -3.48 -7.90 7.63
CA SER A 102 -4.53 -7.73 8.62
C SER A 102 -5.80 -7.10 8.02
N SER A 103 -6.97 -7.70 8.31
CA SER A 103 -8.27 -7.20 7.87
C SER A 103 -8.57 -5.82 8.46
N MET A 104 -9.31 -5.01 7.70
CA MET A 104 -9.83 -3.72 8.17
C MET A 104 -11.04 -3.86 9.11
N ALA A 105 -11.57 -5.07 9.31
CA ALA A 105 -12.66 -5.33 10.27
C ALA A 105 -12.31 -4.84 11.68
N VAL A 106 -11.02 -4.94 12.08
CA VAL A 106 -10.53 -4.48 13.39
C VAL A 106 -10.83 -2.99 13.67
N LEU A 107 -10.95 -2.17 12.64
CA LEU A 107 -11.31 -0.75 12.78
C LEU A 107 -12.82 -0.53 12.84
N VAL A 108 -13.61 -1.45 12.30
CA VAL A 108 -15.07 -1.34 12.23
C VAL A 108 -15.73 -1.95 13.46
N ASP A 109 -15.16 -3.01 14.01
CA ASP A 109 -15.69 -3.71 15.17
C ASP A 109 -15.80 -2.77 16.38
N GLY A 110 -17.03 -2.61 16.90
CA GLY A 110 -17.33 -1.74 18.04
C GLY A 110 -17.05 -0.25 17.79
N TRP A 111 -17.00 0.20 16.52
CA TRP A 111 -16.84 1.61 16.22
C TRP A 111 -18.10 2.42 16.54
N ASP A 112 -17.93 3.60 17.16
CA ASP A 112 -19.01 4.48 17.58
C ASP A 112 -19.63 5.33 16.45
N GLY A 113 -19.00 5.39 15.29
CA GLY A 113 -19.43 6.24 14.17
C GLY A 113 -18.93 7.70 14.24
N GLU A 114 -18.25 8.10 15.30
CA GLU A 114 -17.91 9.49 15.59
C GLU A 114 -16.40 9.74 15.58
N ARG A 115 -15.62 8.84 16.17
CA ARG A 115 -14.16 9.00 16.27
C ARG A 115 -13.42 8.46 15.06
N ILE A 116 -12.35 9.15 14.67
CA ILE A 116 -11.37 8.61 13.74
C ILE A 116 -10.64 7.46 14.44
N ARG A 117 -10.52 6.31 13.79
CA ARG A 117 -9.65 5.21 14.22
C ARG A 117 -8.48 5.05 13.30
N VAL A 118 -7.28 4.93 13.84
CA VAL A 118 -6.04 4.73 13.09
C VAL A 118 -5.39 3.44 13.54
N LEU A 119 -5.22 2.48 12.63
CA LEU A 119 -4.51 1.22 12.88
C LEU A 119 -3.01 1.45 12.72
N SER A 120 -2.25 1.21 13.78
CA SER A 120 -0.79 1.41 13.79
C SER A 120 -0.04 0.19 14.32
N PRO A 121 1.09 -0.20 13.70
CA PRO A 121 1.98 -1.22 14.25
C PRO A 121 2.77 -0.70 15.45
N THR A 122 2.76 0.61 15.71
CA THR A 122 3.47 1.23 16.83
C THR A 122 2.44 1.80 17.80
N PRO A 123 2.35 1.28 19.03
CA PRO A 123 1.47 1.84 20.05
C PRO A 123 1.94 3.23 20.47
N GLY A 124 1.01 4.06 20.94
CA GLY A 124 1.29 5.39 21.46
C GLY A 124 0.54 6.51 20.73
N PRO A 125 0.81 7.77 21.09
CA PRO A 125 0.14 8.91 20.49
C PRO A 125 0.48 9.06 19.00
N LEU A 126 -0.51 9.53 18.23
CA LEU A 126 -0.32 9.80 16.81
C LEU A 126 0.64 10.98 16.60
N GLY A 127 1.60 10.81 15.71
CA GLY A 127 2.54 11.85 15.29
C GLY A 127 2.79 11.81 13.78
N PRO A 128 3.50 12.81 13.23
CA PRO A 128 3.73 12.94 11.79
C PRO A 128 4.54 11.78 11.17
N ARG A 129 5.20 10.97 12.00
CA ARG A 129 5.99 9.79 11.59
C ARG A 129 5.38 8.48 12.04
N THR A 130 4.18 8.51 12.63
CA THR A 130 3.49 7.26 13.01
C THR A 130 3.20 6.43 11.77
N ARG A 131 3.59 5.16 11.82
CA ARG A 131 3.33 4.20 10.72
C ARG A 131 1.86 3.82 10.76
N ILE A 132 1.18 3.93 9.63
CA ILE A 132 -0.26 3.74 9.52
C ILE A 132 -0.55 2.51 8.65
N ALA A 133 -1.19 1.52 9.25
CA ALA A 133 -1.66 0.35 8.53
C ALA A 133 -3.04 0.57 7.88
N GLY A 134 -3.84 1.47 8.42
CA GLY A 134 -5.13 1.87 7.89
C GLY A 134 -5.82 2.87 8.80
N ALA A 135 -6.89 3.48 8.32
CA ALA A 135 -7.71 4.37 9.12
C ALA A 135 -9.20 4.20 8.78
N LEU A 136 -10.05 4.49 9.75
CA LEU A 136 -11.51 4.64 9.58
C LEU A 136 -11.88 6.06 9.98
N MET A 137 -12.54 6.77 9.06
CA MET A 137 -12.89 8.18 9.22
C MET A 137 -14.41 8.34 9.10
N PRO A 138 -15.07 9.03 10.05
CA PRO A 138 -16.45 9.41 9.90
C PRO A 138 -16.60 10.46 8.78
N TRP A 139 -17.78 10.53 8.18
CA TRP A 139 -18.04 11.44 7.07
C TRP A 139 -17.73 12.93 7.37
N PRO A 140 -18.07 13.50 8.56
CA PRO A 140 -17.76 14.91 8.84
C PRO A 140 -16.28 15.25 8.67
N ASP A 141 -15.35 14.33 8.98
CA ASP A 141 -13.91 14.54 8.83
C ASP A 141 -13.41 14.38 7.37
N VAL A 142 -14.25 13.85 6.48
CA VAL A 142 -13.97 13.74 5.03
C VAL A 142 -14.66 14.85 4.24
N ALA A 143 -15.86 15.25 4.64
CA ALA A 143 -16.73 16.19 3.90
C ALA A 143 -16.07 17.55 3.59
N GLY A 144 -15.19 18.02 4.48
CA GLY A 144 -14.46 19.30 4.33
C GLY A 144 -13.16 19.22 3.54
N LEU A 145 -12.74 18.04 3.08
CA LEU A 145 -11.48 17.89 2.34
C LEU A 145 -11.63 18.43 0.91
N ALA A 146 -10.62 19.19 0.48
CA ALA A 146 -10.52 19.70 -0.89
C ALA A 146 -9.65 18.78 -1.76
N ALA A 147 -9.91 18.73 -3.06
CA ALA A 147 -9.09 18.04 -4.05
C ALA A 147 -7.83 18.85 -4.38
N GLU A 148 -6.96 19.04 -3.39
CA GLU A 148 -5.69 19.78 -3.48
C GLU A 148 -4.56 19.03 -2.78
N PRO A 149 -3.29 19.18 -3.20
CA PRO A 149 -2.17 18.48 -2.58
C PRO A 149 -2.07 18.70 -1.07
N SER A 150 -2.40 17.66 -0.28
CA SER A 150 -2.42 17.76 1.19
C SER A 150 -2.38 16.38 1.87
N GLY A 151 -1.95 16.36 3.14
CA GLY A 151 -1.85 15.17 3.97
C GLY A 151 -2.99 15.05 4.99
N LEU A 152 -3.43 13.84 5.29
CA LEU A 152 -4.47 13.58 6.30
C LEU A 152 -4.02 13.96 7.71
N TYR A 153 -2.75 13.76 8.04
CA TYR A 153 -2.24 14.14 9.36
C TYR A 153 -2.41 15.63 9.62
N GLU A 154 -2.03 16.48 8.67
CA GLU A 154 -2.07 17.94 8.79
C GLU A 154 -3.50 18.48 8.71
N ARG A 155 -4.34 17.87 7.88
CA ARG A 155 -5.69 18.40 7.61
C ARG A 155 -6.74 17.95 8.62
N THR A 156 -6.61 16.73 9.17
CA THR A 156 -7.67 16.17 10.04
C THR A 156 -7.11 15.52 11.30
N TRP A 157 -6.15 14.61 11.19
CA TRP A 157 -5.82 13.71 12.28
C TRP A 157 -5.18 14.41 13.48
N ARG A 158 -4.32 15.41 13.25
CA ARG A 158 -3.69 16.17 14.33
C ARG A 158 -4.75 16.89 15.18
N ALA A 159 -5.65 17.63 14.54
CA ALA A 159 -6.73 18.34 15.25
C ALA A 159 -7.66 17.36 16.00
N ALA A 160 -8.06 16.28 15.34
CA ALA A 160 -8.89 15.25 15.96
C ALA A 160 -8.21 14.58 17.16
N ALA A 161 -6.88 14.37 17.13
CA ALA A 161 -6.11 13.84 18.23
C ALA A 161 -6.06 14.83 19.41
N ASP A 162 -5.79 16.12 19.13
CA ASP A 162 -5.76 17.19 20.13
C ASP A 162 -7.13 17.39 20.83
N GLU A 163 -8.22 17.14 20.11
CA GLU A 163 -9.61 17.19 20.58
C GLU A 163 -10.10 15.89 21.24
N GLY A 164 -9.28 14.84 21.30
CA GLY A 164 -9.67 13.54 21.86
C GLY A 164 -10.65 12.73 20.97
N ARG A 165 -10.82 13.10 19.71
CA ARG A 165 -11.68 12.44 18.71
C ARG A 165 -10.94 11.43 17.85
N LEU A 166 -9.68 11.09 18.16
CA LEU A 166 -8.91 10.10 17.44
C LEU A 166 -8.45 8.99 18.38
N GLU A 167 -8.69 7.76 17.98
CA GLU A 167 -8.26 6.54 18.66
C GLU A 167 -7.16 5.84 17.85
N VAL A 168 -6.05 5.51 18.49
CA VAL A 168 -5.01 4.66 17.89
C VAL A 168 -5.28 3.22 18.30
N VAL A 169 -5.65 2.39 17.33
CA VAL A 169 -5.84 0.95 17.47
C VAL A 169 -4.52 0.26 17.19
N ALA A 170 -4.05 -0.56 18.12
CA ALA A 170 -2.82 -1.29 17.93
C ALA A 170 -3.01 -2.45 16.93
N LEU A 171 -2.11 -2.57 15.98
CA LEU A 171 -2.00 -3.78 15.17
C LEU A 171 -1.52 -4.93 16.08
N ALA A 172 -2.00 -6.15 15.86
CA ALA A 172 -1.53 -7.31 16.62
C ALA A 172 0.00 -7.42 16.58
N ALA A 173 0.62 -7.74 17.71
CA ALA A 173 2.08 -7.67 17.88
C ALA A 173 2.86 -8.56 16.91
N ASP A 174 2.25 -9.67 16.46
CA ASP A 174 2.79 -10.63 15.50
C ASP A 174 2.35 -10.39 14.07
N ALA A 175 1.48 -9.39 13.83
CA ALA A 175 0.99 -9.07 12.50
C ALA A 175 2.08 -8.38 11.67
N PRO A 176 2.40 -8.91 10.49
CA PRO A 176 3.39 -8.29 9.64
C PRO A 176 2.89 -6.93 9.10
N PHE A 177 3.81 -5.97 9.08
CA PHE A 177 3.60 -4.65 8.50
C PHE A 177 4.89 -4.16 7.86
N VAL A 178 4.90 -4.03 6.54
CA VAL A 178 6.05 -3.53 5.80
C VAL A 178 5.60 -2.44 4.80
N ASP A 179 6.10 -1.22 4.98
CA ASP A 179 6.04 -0.19 3.95
C ASP A 179 7.09 -0.53 2.87
N CYS A 180 6.64 -1.00 1.72
CA CYS A 180 7.51 -1.43 0.62
C CYS A 180 8.13 -0.22 -0.12
N GLY A 181 8.63 0.77 0.64
CA GLY A 181 9.14 2.04 0.15
C GLY A 181 10.50 1.98 -0.51
N THR A 182 11.36 1.05 -0.09
CA THR A 182 12.73 0.88 -0.62
C THR A 182 12.94 -0.55 -1.12
N PRO A 183 13.99 -0.82 -1.94
CA PRO A 183 14.33 -2.19 -2.32
C PRO A 183 14.58 -3.11 -1.13
N SER A 184 15.15 -2.60 -0.03
CA SER A 184 15.38 -3.38 1.19
C SER A 184 14.07 -3.77 1.86
N ASP A 185 13.16 -2.80 2.05
CA ASP A 185 11.84 -3.07 2.65
C ASP A 185 11.03 -4.03 1.77
N TYR A 186 11.09 -3.83 0.45
CA TYR A 186 10.39 -4.68 -0.51
C TYR A 186 10.92 -6.12 -0.50
N LEU A 187 12.24 -6.32 -0.46
CA LEU A 187 12.82 -7.64 -0.28
C LEU A 187 12.40 -8.23 1.07
N GLY A 188 12.46 -7.44 2.14
CA GLY A 188 12.02 -7.84 3.47
C GLY A 188 10.56 -8.32 3.52
N ALA A 189 9.64 -7.63 2.84
CA ALA A 189 8.25 -8.05 2.71
C ALA A 189 8.11 -9.42 2.04
N ASN A 190 8.87 -9.66 0.96
CA ASN A 190 8.88 -10.94 0.26
C ASN A 190 9.48 -12.07 1.13
N MET A 191 10.55 -11.78 1.88
CA MET A 191 11.15 -12.75 2.81
C MET A 191 10.20 -13.07 3.97
N ALA A 192 9.48 -12.08 4.50
CA ALA A 192 8.48 -12.30 5.53
C ALA A 192 7.28 -13.12 4.99
N TRP A 193 6.87 -12.87 3.75
CA TRP A 193 5.80 -13.62 3.08
C TRP A 193 6.17 -15.09 2.86
N SER A 194 7.41 -15.37 2.43
CA SER A 194 7.89 -16.71 2.07
C SER A 194 8.47 -17.51 3.25
N GLY A 195 8.57 -16.93 4.45
CA GLY A 195 9.27 -17.56 5.58
C GLY A 195 10.79 -17.58 5.39
N GLY A 196 11.35 -16.66 4.60
CA GLY A 196 12.80 -16.54 4.35
C GLY A 196 13.29 -17.18 3.06
N GLU A 197 12.42 -17.88 2.36
CA GLU A 197 12.74 -18.54 1.08
C GLU A 197 12.72 -17.54 -0.09
N SER A 198 13.41 -17.90 -1.17
CA SER A 198 13.36 -17.10 -2.40
C SER A 198 11.98 -17.15 -3.05
N VAL A 199 11.51 -16.01 -3.56
CA VAL A 199 10.23 -15.90 -4.25
C VAL A 199 10.48 -15.91 -5.77
N ILE A 200 9.93 -16.91 -6.45
CA ILE A 200 10.08 -17.07 -7.91
C ILE A 200 8.72 -16.80 -8.56
N GLY A 201 8.67 -15.75 -9.36
CA GLY A 201 7.46 -15.34 -10.08
C GLY A 201 7.09 -16.29 -11.23
N ALA A 202 5.82 -16.29 -11.60
CA ALA A 202 5.30 -17.17 -12.66
C ALA A 202 6.05 -16.94 -14.01
N GLY A 203 6.42 -18.03 -14.68
CA GLY A 203 7.12 -17.96 -15.95
C GLY A 203 8.57 -17.46 -15.88
N ALA A 204 9.14 -17.31 -14.70
CA ALA A 204 10.56 -17.03 -14.53
C ALA A 204 11.39 -18.28 -14.90
N THR A 205 12.54 -18.05 -15.54
CA THR A 205 13.52 -19.11 -15.89
C THR A 205 14.70 -19.00 -14.95
N ILE A 206 14.99 -20.08 -14.21
CA ILE A 206 16.12 -20.14 -13.27
C ILE A 206 17.10 -21.21 -13.76
N GLU A 207 18.24 -20.80 -14.29
CA GLU A 207 19.33 -21.67 -14.73
C GLU A 207 20.53 -21.57 -13.80
N GLY A 208 20.66 -20.45 -13.07
CA GLY A 208 21.66 -20.18 -12.06
C GLY A 208 21.16 -20.49 -10.63
N THR A 209 21.69 -19.82 -9.63
CA THR A 209 21.30 -19.99 -8.23
C THR A 209 20.63 -18.76 -7.66
N VAL A 210 19.65 -18.97 -6.77
CA VAL A 210 18.85 -17.89 -6.19
C VAL A 210 18.65 -18.18 -4.68
N GLU A 211 19.19 -17.30 -3.83
CA GLU A 211 19.10 -17.41 -2.38
C GLU A 211 18.51 -16.13 -1.77
N ARG A 212 17.51 -16.26 -0.91
CA ARG A 212 16.87 -15.16 -0.20
C ARG A 212 16.58 -13.95 -1.11
N SER A 213 16.08 -14.23 -2.31
CA SER A 213 15.94 -13.27 -3.40
C SER A 213 14.55 -13.32 -3.99
N VAL A 214 14.20 -12.27 -4.75
CA VAL A 214 12.93 -12.19 -5.49
C VAL A 214 13.23 -12.19 -6.98
N VAL A 215 12.59 -13.07 -7.72
CA VAL A 215 12.62 -13.10 -9.18
C VAL A 215 11.21 -12.81 -9.69
N TRP A 216 11.04 -11.71 -10.42
CA TRP A 216 9.74 -11.29 -10.94
C TRP A 216 9.24 -12.22 -12.03
N PRO A 217 7.90 -12.22 -12.27
CA PRO A 217 7.31 -12.99 -13.36
C PRO A 217 8.00 -12.74 -14.71
N GLY A 218 8.34 -13.82 -15.42
CA GLY A 218 8.99 -13.79 -16.72
C GLY A 218 10.47 -13.35 -16.72
N ALA A 219 11.07 -13.09 -15.56
CA ALA A 219 12.49 -12.77 -15.50
C ALA A 219 13.38 -14.01 -15.66
N VAL A 220 14.64 -13.80 -16.05
CA VAL A 220 15.60 -14.88 -16.32
C VAL A 220 16.81 -14.73 -15.43
N VAL A 221 17.24 -15.83 -14.80
CA VAL A 221 18.52 -15.97 -14.10
C VAL A 221 19.36 -16.98 -14.87
N ARG A 222 20.50 -16.53 -15.39
CA ARG A 222 21.36 -17.33 -16.29
C ARG A 222 22.22 -18.31 -15.52
N PRO A 223 22.81 -19.35 -16.19
CA PRO A 223 23.60 -20.39 -15.52
C PRO A 223 24.76 -19.85 -14.68
N GLU A 224 25.41 -18.78 -15.15
CA GLU A 224 26.56 -18.16 -14.47
C GLU A 224 26.20 -17.21 -13.32
N GLU A 225 24.91 -16.92 -13.13
CA GLU A 225 24.43 -15.95 -12.13
C GLU A 225 24.16 -16.62 -10.78
N HIS A 226 24.58 -15.95 -9.71
CA HIS A 226 24.30 -16.32 -8.33
C HIS A 226 23.68 -15.13 -7.61
N LEU A 227 22.37 -15.18 -7.37
CA LEU A 227 21.63 -14.10 -6.73
C LEU A 227 21.48 -14.39 -5.24
N VAL A 228 22.00 -13.51 -4.40
CA VAL A 228 21.84 -13.55 -2.94
C VAL A 228 21.33 -12.21 -2.45
N GLY A 229 20.20 -12.20 -1.74
CA GLY A 229 19.60 -10.97 -1.21
C GLY A 229 19.30 -9.95 -2.33
N ALA A 230 18.79 -10.41 -3.46
CA ALA A 230 18.62 -9.60 -4.65
C ALA A 230 17.17 -9.62 -5.19
N ILE A 231 16.86 -8.63 -6.02
CA ILE A 231 15.58 -8.54 -6.73
C ILE A 231 15.90 -8.56 -8.24
N ARG A 232 15.55 -9.62 -8.93
CA ARG A 232 15.61 -9.76 -10.38
C ARG A 232 14.28 -9.36 -10.98
N ALA A 233 14.18 -8.15 -11.51
CA ALA A 233 12.94 -7.60 -12.05
C ALA A 233 12.72 -7.86 -13.56
N SER A 234 13.79 -8.20 -14.29
CA SER A 234 13.75 -8.59 -15.70
C SER A 234 15.04 -9.32 -16.07
N SER A 235 15.17 -9.79 -17.31
CA SER A 235 16.43 -10.38 -17.81
C SER A 235 17.63 -9.43 -17.79
N LYS A 236 17.39 -8.11 -17.57
CA LYS A 236 18.43 -7.06 -17.61
C LYS A 236 18.50 -6.22 -16.35
N MET A 237 17.61 -6.43 -15.38
CA MET A 237 17.57 -5.61 -14.17
C MET A 237 17.66 -6.46 -12.92
N THR A 238 18.73 -6.27 -12.18
CA THR A 238 18.94 -6.82 -10.83
C THR A 238 19.24 -5.70 -9.85
N VAL A 239 18.59 -5.72 -8.71
CA VAL A 239 18.90 -4.84 -7.58
C VAL A 239 19.44 -5.71 -6.47
N VAL A 240 20.71 -5.54 -6.11
CA VAL A 240 21.32 -6.19 -4.95
C VAL A 240 21.03 -5.35 -3.72
N VAL A 241 20.43 -5.95 -2.72
CA VAL A 241 20.10 -5.29 -1.45
C VAL A 241 21.23 -5.55 -0.45
N ARG A 242 21.81 -4.46 0.08
CA ARG A 242 22.93 -4.51 1.04
C ARG A 242 22.46 -4.05 2.42
#